data_4453280eccca5ec7872e7a0ec82226c4
#
_entry.id   4453280eccca5ec7872e7a0ec82226c4
#
_cell.length_a   1.000
_cell.length_b   1.000
_cell.length_c   1.000
_cell.angle_alpha   90.00
_cell.angle_beta   90.00
_cell.angle_gamma   90.00
#
_symmetry.space_group_name_H-M   'P 1'
#
loop_
_entity.id
_entity.type
_entity.pdbx_description
1 polymer ?
#
loop_
_entity_poly.entity_id
_entity_poly.type
_entity_poly.pdbx_seq_one_letter_code
_entity_poly.pdbx_strand_id
1 'polypeptide(L)'
;LLHLADTVSSFDSKQLTKKIREKDKLVKKITSIRQSLKKALSEEDAKRYTDEITNAKHRIELLELECSQKQTEEEELGLKMQSLNFELSSLKEKIRASTQDKHVLDLSASISQMMERLINNSMISIRKQLSQKIIENLQRIYRKDNLISIIDISENFKFDLFQTQLFTMNELKSLIANIGIKEFLKVIGDESIRRLCRYFFIEKADDIESAIISCDNDNEEIELYKRIDLNTLSKGERQIFILALYWAIIQISGKHIPFVIDTPYARIDANHREEISSKFFPNISSQVIILSTDEEITKDYYEIIKPYISKEYLLKNDQGENKTTVTKGYFF
;
A
#
# COMPACT_ATOMS: atom_id res chain seq x y z
N LEU A 1 -14.92 26.06 -7.90
CA LEU A 1 -15.79 24.93 -7.55
C LEU A 1 -15.03 23.60 -7.65
N LEU A 2 -14.41 23.27 -8.79
CA LEU A 2 -13.61 22.02 -8.93
C LEU A 2 -12.51 21.91 -7.89
N HIS A 3 -11.76 22.97 -7.62
CA HIS A 3 -10.68 22.97 -6.62
C HIS A 3 -11.19 22.80 -5.17
N LEU A 4 -12.41 23.29 -4.87
CA LEU A 4 -13.05 23.09 -3.55
C LEU A 4 -13.64 21.68 -3.42
N ALA A 5 -14.21 21.13 -4.50
CA ALA A 5 -14.67 19.74 -4.52
C ALA A 5 -13.51 18.76 -4.31
N ASP A 6 -12.35 19.02 -4.91
CA ASP A 6 -11.13 18.24 -4.71
C ASP A 6 -10.63 18.34 -3.25
N THR A 7 -10.75 19.53 -2.64
CA THR A 7 -10.34 19.72 -1.23
C THR A 7 -11.28 18.98 -0.25
N VAL A 8 -12.59 18.99 -0.53
CA VAL A 8 -13.59 18.26 0.26
C VAL A 8 -13.45 16.74 0.06
N SER A 9 -13.20 16.30 -1.18
CA SER A 9 -12.96 14.87 -1.46
C SER A 9 -11.65 14.34 -0.88
N SER A 10 -10.66 15.21 -0.68
CA SER A 10 -9.39 14.87 -0.03
C SER A 10 -9.48 14.84 1.49
N PHE A 11 -10.59 15.33 2.09
CA PHE A 11 -10.80 15.24 3.54
C PHE A 11 -10.97 13.78 3.94
N ASP A 12 -9.91 13.23 4.51
CA ASP A 12 -9.88 11.82 4.87
C ASP A 12 -10.45 11.60 6.29
N SER A 13 -11.78 11.48 6.37
CA SER A 13 -12.47 11.07 7.61
C SER A 13 -11.92 9.74 8.16
N LYS A 14 -11.28 8.93 7.29
CA LYS A 14 -10.62 7.68 7.71
C LYS A 14 -9.33 7.96 8.48
N GLN A 15 -8.60 9.05 8.17
CA GLN A 15 -7.42 9.42 8.95
C GLN A 15 -7.84 9.88 10.35
N LEU A 16 -8.90 10.65 10.48
CA LEU A 16 -9.46 11.06 11.78
C LEU A 16 -9.88 9.82 12.58
N THR A 17 -10.64 8.91 11.97
CA THR A 17 -11.04 7.65 12.61
C THR A 17 -9.83 6.79 13.01
N LYS A 18 -8.77 6.78 12.20
CA LYS A 18 -7.52 6.08 12.52
C LYS A 18 -6.84 6.68 13.76
N LYS A 19 -6.74 8.01 13.83
CA LYS A 19 -6.16 8.72 14.98
C LYS A 19 -6.99 8.54 16.27
N ILE A 20 -8.31 8.55 16.17
CA ILE A 20 -9.20 8.24 17.31
C ILE A 20 -8.96 6.81 17.81
N ARG A 21 -8.86 5.81 16.90
CA ARG A 21 -8.54 4.43 17.30
C ARG A 21 -7.15 4.30 17.92
N GLU A 22 -6.18 5.07 17.45
CA GLU A 22 -4.83 5.10 18.02
C GLU A 22 -4.84 5.71 19.43
N LYS A 23 -5.57 6.80 19.64
CA LYS A 23 -5.83 7.35 20.97
C LYS A 23 -6.45 6.32 21.92
N ASP A 24 -7.51 5.63 21.49
CA ASP A 24 -8.17 4.61 22.30
C ASP A 24 -7.23 3.44 22.66
N LYS A 25 -6.36 3.03 21.74
CA LYS A 25 -5.32 2.04 22.01
C LYS A 25 -4.32 2.53 23.07
N LEU A 26 -3.92 3.81 23.00
CA LEU A 26 -3.00 4.39 23.97
C LEU A 26 -3.65 4.50 25.35
N VAL A 27 -4.93 4.88 25.43
CA VAL A 27 -5.69 4.92 26.70
C VAL A 27 -5.77 3.52 27.32
N LYS A 28 -6.08 2.49 26.53
CA LYS A 28 -6.08 1.11 27.01
C LYS A 28 -4.70 0.65 27.48
N LYS A 29 -3.64 1.03 26.74
CA LYS A 29 -2.25 0.76 27.15
C LYS A 29 -1.87 1.43 28.45
N ILE A 30 -2.24 2.69 28.65
CA ILE A 30 -2.04 3.41 29.93
C ILE A 30 -2.73 2.68 31.08
N THR A 31 -3.96 2.22 30.88
CA THR A 31 -4.71 1.49 31.92
C THR A 31 -4.05 0.19 32.28
N SER A 32 -3.58 -0.58 31.30
CA SER A 32 -2.85 -1.84 31.56
C SER A 32 -1.51 -1.61 32.27
N ILE A 33 -0.75 -0.57 31.87
CA ILE A 33 0.51 -0.20 32.50
C ILE A 33 0.29 0.24 33.96
N ARG A 34 -0.76 1.02 34.25
CA ARG A 34 -1.12 1.38 35.62
C ARG A 34 -1.46 0.16 36.50
N GLN A 35 -2.12 -0.85 35.92
CA GLN A 35 -2.36 -2.11 36.65
C GLN A 35 -1.07 -2.89 36.89
N SER A 36 -0.16 -2.89 35.93
CA SER A 36 1.16 -3.52 36.07
C SER A 36 2.03 -2.79 37.07
N LEU A 37 1.99 -1.46 37.10
CA LEU A 37 2.69 -0.62 38.10
C LEU A 37 2.26 -0.94 39.55
N LYS A 38 0.96 -1.20 39.75
CA LYS A 38 0.46 -1.62 41.08
C LYS A 38 0.98 -3.00 41.53
N LYS A 39 1.47 -3.79 40.59
CA LYS A 39 2.03 -5.14 40.84
C LYS A 39 3.56 -5.16 40.81
N ALA A 40 4.20 -4.04 40.41
CA ALA A 40 5.65 -3.95 40.32
C ALA A 40 6.30 -4.12 41.70
N LEU A 41 7.27 -5.03 41.76
CA LEU A 41 8.02 -5.35 42.99
C LEU A 41 9.35 -4.60 43.13
N SER A 42 9.76 -3.83 42.08
CA SER A 42 11.01 -3.07 42.09
C SER A 42 10.80 -1.56 41.72
N GLU A 43 11.66 -0.71 42.30
CA GLU A 43 11.66 0.74 41.99
C GLU A 43 11.98 1.03 40.49
N GLU A 44 12.82 0.20 39.88
CA GLU A 44 13.18 0.34 38.46
C GLU A 44 11.99 0.09 37.52
N ASP A 45 11.20 -0.95 37.79
CA ASP A 45 10.00 -1.23 37.03
C ASP A 45 8.95 -0.12 37.18
N ALA A 46 8.80 0.41 38.40
CA ALA A 46 7.89 1.53 38.66
C ALA A 46 8.29 2.79 37.87
N LYS A 47 9.59 3.11 37.79
CA LYS A 47 10.10 4.24 37.04
C LYS A 47 9.87 4.07 35.55
N ARG A 48 10.18 2.92 34.99
CA ARG A 48 9.95 2.59 33.58
C ARG A 48 8.47 2.73 33.18
N TYR A 49 7.57 2.18 33.99
CA TYR A 49 6.13 2.30 33.72
C TYR A 49 5.63 3.74 33.85
N THR A 50 6.22 4.54 34.76
CA THR A 50 5.90 5.96 34.88
C THR A 50 6.31 6.75 33.64
N ASP A 51 7.50 6.48 33.10
CA ASP A 51 7.98 7.11 31.85
C ASP A 51 7.11 6.70 30.65
N GLU A 52 6.74 5.43 30.54
CA GLU A 52 5.83 4.95 29.48
C GLU A 52 4.43 5.64 29.58
N ILE A 53 3.91 5.81 30.80
CA ILE A 53 2.63 6.52 31.01
C ILE A 53 2.75 7.99 30.59
N THR A 54 3.86 8.65 30.94
CA THR A 54 4.09 10.07 30.62
C THR A 54 4.18 10.26 29.10
N ASN A 55 4.95 9.42 28.41
CA ASN A 55 5.07 9.44 26.96
C ASN A 55 3.72 9.15 26.25
N ALA A 56 2.95 8.20 26.76
CA ALA A 56 1.65 7.89 26.22
C ALA A 56 0.63 9.02 26.44
N LYS A 57 0.68 9.71 27.57
CA LYS A 57 -0.15 10.89 27.85
C LYS A 57 0.18 12.03 26.88
N HIS A 58 1.45 12.35 26.70
CA HIS A 58 1.87 13.40 25.77
C HIS A 58 1.41 13.08 24.33
N ARG A 59 1.50 11.81 23.92
CA ARG A 59 0.98 11.38 22.61
C ARG A 59 -0.53 11.52 22.48
N ILE A 60 -1.27 11.27 23.57
CA ILE A 60 -2.73 11.50 23.60
C ILE A 60 -3.05 12.98 23.43
N GLU A 61 -2.38 13.87 24.17
CA GLU A 61 -2.59 15.32 24.08
C GLU A 61 -2.36 15.84 22.65
N LEU A 62 -1.28 15.40 21.99
CA LEU A 62 -1.01 15.76 20.61
C LEU A 62 -2.12 15.26 19.65
N LEU A 63 -2.57 14.01 19.82
CA LEU A 63 -3.64 13.46 18.99
C LEU A 63 -4.98 14.16 19.25
N GLU A 64 -5.27 14.58 20.49
CA GLU A 64 -6.47 15.35 20.81
C GLU A 64 -6.46 16.72 20.14
N LEU A 65 -5.29 17.40 20.15
CA LEU A 65 -5.14 18.69 19.47
C LEU A 65 -5.33 18.54 17.94
N GLU A 66 -4.70 17.54 17.33
CA GLU A 66 -4.87 17.28 15.90
C GLU A 66 -6.32 16.92 15.55
N CYS A 67 -7.00 16.12 16.38
CA CYS A 67 -8.41 15.81 16.20
C CYS A 67 -9.29 17.05 16.26
N SER A 68 -9.06 17.93 17.24
CA SER A 68 -9.80 19.20 17.38
C SER A 68 -9.59 20.11 16.16
N GLN A 69 -8.35 20.24 15.67
CA GLN A 69 -8.06 21.01 14.47
C GLN A 69 -8.78 20.46 13.24
N LYS A 70 -8.78 19.13 13.09
CA LYS A 70 -9.46 18.49 11.95
C LYS A 70 -10.98 18.58 12.03
N GLN A 71 -11.55 18.58 13.22
CA GLN A 71 -12.98 18.82 13.40
C GLN A 71 -13.39 20.23 13.01
N THR A 72 -12.60 21.26 13.40
CA THR A 72 -12.88 22.64 12.97
C THR A 72 -12.73 22.82 11.47
N GLU A 73 -11.70 22.23 10.85
CA GLU A 73 -11.57 22.23 9.38
C GLU A 73 -12.77 21.57 8.68
N GLU A 74 -13.27 20.46 9.22
CA GLU A 74 -14.44 19.76 8.68
C GLU A 74 -15.71 20.63 8.76
N GLU A 75 -15.94 21.28 9.89
CA GLU A 75 -17.07 22.20 10.08
C GLU A 75 -17.00 23.38 9.10
N GLU A 76 -15.83 24.01 8.96
CA GLU A 76 -15.63 25.12 8.01
C GLU A 76 -15.86 24.69 6.56
N LEU A 77 -15.33 23.51 6.18
CA LEU A 77 -15.55 22.94 4.86
C LEU A 77 -17.02 22.60 4.63
N GLY A 78 -17.70 22.05 5.66
CA GLY A 78 -19.12 21.76 5.63
C GLY A 78 -19.97 23.01 5.36
N LEU A 79 -19.68 24.12 6.05
CA LEU A 79 -20.36 25.40 5.84
C LEU A 79 -20.08 25.98 4.44
N LYS A 80 -18.85 25.91 3.95
CA LYS A 80 -18.50 26.32 2.59
C LYS A 80 -19.22 25.49 1.54
N MET A 81 -19.32 24.20 1.75
CA MET A 81 -20.04 23.29 0.85
C MET A 81 -21.54 23.62 0.81
N GLN A 82 -22.16 23.92 1.96
CA GLN A 82 -23.56 24.34 2.02
C GLN A 82 -23.78 25.66 1.28
N SER A 83 -22.95 26.68 1.50
CA SER A 83 -23.06 27.97 0.82
C SER A 83 -22.91 27.84 -0.70
N LEU A 84 -21.93 27.04 -1.15
CA LEU A 84 -21.72 26.79 -2.58
C LEU A 84 -22.86 26.00 -3.23
N ASN A 85 -23.45 25.02 -2.52
CA ASN A 85 -24.62 24.30 -2.99
C ASN A 85 -25.85 25.21 -3.10
N PHE A 86 -26.00 26.16 -2.17
CA PHE A 86 -27.05 27.18 -2.24
C PHE A 86 -26.85 28.11 -3.43
N GLU A 87 -25.63 28.62 -3.65
CA GLU A 87 -25.31 29.42 -4.81
C GLU A 87 -25.54 28.67 -6.14
N LEU A 88 -25.12 27.41 -6.17
CA LEU A 88 -25.27 26.53 -7.34
C LEU A 88 -26.74 26.26 -7.63
N SER A 89 -27.59 26.06 -6.60
CA SER A 89 -29.04 25.92 -6.79
C SER A 89 -29.69 27.20 -7.27
N SER A 90 -29.31 28.37 -6.73
CA SER A 90 -29.82 29.67 -7.17
C SER A 90 -29.41 30.02 -8.60
N LEU A 91 -28.15 29.70 -8.98
CA LEU A 91 -27.66 29.82 -10.34
C LEU A 91 -28.40 28.88 -11.31
N LYS A 92 -28.64 27.64 -10.92
CA LYS A 92 -29.43 26.67 -11.69
C LYS A 92 -30.88 27.17 -11.91
N GLU A 93 -31.50 27.78 -10.92
CA GLU A 93 -32.85 28.37 -11.07
C GLU A 93 -32.84 29.55 -12.00
N LYS A 94 -31.86 30.48 -11.92
CA LYS A 94 -31.71 31.61 -12.85
C LYS A 94 -31.50 31.14 -14.28
N ILE A 95 -30.71 30.08 -14.49
CA ILE A 95 -30.46 29.48 -15.80
C ILE A 95 -31.71 28.76 -16.33
N ARG A 96 -32.48 28.07 -15.45
CA ARG A 96 -33.76 27.44 -15.83
C ARG A 96 -34.80 28.44 -16.26
N ALA A 97 -34.75 29.67 -15.78
CA ALA A 97 -35.65 30.74 -16.20
C ALA A 97 -35.39 31.27 -17.65
N SER A 98 -34.23 30.99 -18.21
CA SER A 98 -33.85 31.34 -19.58
C SER A 98 -34.01 30.13 -20.50
N THR A 99 -34.91 30.19 -21.46
CA THR A 99 -35.24 29.09 -22.38
C THR A 99 -34.12 28.66 -23.34
N GLN A 100 -33.07 29.48 -23.49
CA GLN A 100 -31.88 29.15 -24.30
C GLN A 100 -30.84 28.31 -23.52
N ASP A 101 -30.88 28.33 -22.19
CA ASP A 101 -29.79 27.76 -21.33
C ASP A 101 -30.03 26.30 -20.93
N LYS A 102 -31.25 25.77 -21.16
CA LYS A 102 -31.56 24.38 -20.83
C LYS A 102 -30.65 23.38 -21.57
N HIS A 103 -30.39 23.69 -22.85
CA HIS A 103 -29.52 22.83 -23.67
C HIS A 103 -28.05 22.86 -23.21
N VAL A 104 -27.56 24.01 -22.74
CA VAL A 104 -26.20 24.17 -22.19
C VAL A 104 -26.07 23.41 -20.87
N LEU A 105 -27.11 23.43 -20.01
CA LEU A 105 -27.13 22.68 -18.78
C LEU A 105 -27.13 21.16 -19.00
N ASP A 106 -27.96 20.69 -19.93
CA ASP A 106 -28.03 19.26 -20.25
C ASP A 106 -26.73 18.79 -20.90
N LEU A 107 -26.11 19.62 -21.74
CA LEU A 107 -24.80 19.33 -22.32
C LEU A 107 -23.70 19.32 -21.24
N SER A 108 -23.69 20.29 -20.32
CA SER A 108 -22.73 20.36 -19.21
C SER A 108 -22.87 19.15 -18.27
N ALA A 109 -24.11 18.75 -17.95
CA ALA A 109 -24.37 17.56 -17.17
C ALA A 109 -23.89 16.29 -17.88
N SER A 110 -24.13 16.18 -19.17
CA SER A 110 -23.66 15.05 -19.99
C SER A 110 -22.13 14.98 -20.07
N ILE A 111 -21.47 16.13 -20.23
CA ILE A 111 -20.01 16.24 -20.24
C ILE A 111 -19.44 15.82 -18.86
N SER A 112 -20.04 16.32 -17.77
CA SER A 112 -19.61 15.93 -16.42
C SER A 112 -19.72 14.43 -16.19
N GLN A 113 -20.83 13.83 -16.58
CA GLN A 113 -21.03 12.39 -16.48
C GLN A 113 -20.05 11.59 -17.36
N MET A 114 -19.80 12.09 -18.58
CA MET A 114 -18.79 11.49 -19.45
C MET A 114 -17.38 11.56 -18.84
N MET A 115 -17.01 12.70 -18.25
CA MET A 115 -15.72 12.87 -17.59
C MET A 115 -15.57 11.94 -16.37
N GLU A 116 -16.62 11.82 -15.54
CA GLU A 116 -16.61 10.85 -14.43
C GLU A 116 -16.42 9.41 -14.91
N ARG A 117 -17.13 9.01 -15.96
CA ARG A 117 -16.94 7.68 -16.55
C ARG A 117 -15.53 7.48 -17.11
N LEU A 118 -14.96 8.48 -17.77
CA LEU A 118 -13.60 8.43 -18.28
C LEU A 118 -12.57 8.31 -17.16
N ILE A 119 -12.73 9.08 -16.07
CA ILE A 119 -11.86 9.00 -14.90
C ILE A 119 -11.96 7.61 -14.26
N ASN A 120 -13.17 7.12 -14.02
CA ASN A 120 -13.40 5.81 -13.41
C ASN A 120 -12.82 4.67 -14.27
N ASN A 121 -13.05 4.69 -15.57
CA ASN A 121 -12.49 3.69 -16.49
C ASN A 121 -10.95 3.76 -16.53
N SER A 122 -10.39 4.97 -16.53
CA SER A 122 -8.94 5.18 -16.50
C SER A 122 -8.34 4.65 -15.19
N MET A 123 -8.99 4.91 -14.05
CA MET A 123 -8.56 4.41 -12.74
C MET A 123 -8.59 2.88 -12.67
N ILE A 124 -9.64 2.24 -13.22
CA ILE A 124 -9.73 0.78 -13.31
C ILE A 124 -8.58 0.24 -14.17
N SER A 125 -8.33 0.86 -15.33
CA SER A 125 -7.25 0.46 -16.24
C SER A 125 -5.88 0.62 -15.58
N ILE A 126 -5.62 1.75 -14.91
CA ILE A 126 -4.35 2.01 -14.21
C ILE A 126 -4.12 0.98 -13.10
N ARG A 127 -5.13 0.67 -12.29
CA ARG A 127 -5.03 -0.34 -11.22
C ARG A 127 -4.66 -1.70 -11.78
N LYS A 128 -5.31 -2.12 -12.87
CA LYS A 128 -5.01 -3.38 -13.55
C LYS A 128 -3.60 -3.40 -14.12
N GLN A 129 -3.17 -2.34 -14.79
CA GLN A 129 -1.81 -2.22 -15.30
C GLN A 129 -0.77 -2.22 -14.19
N LEU A 130 -1.06 -1.53 -13.07
CA LEU A 130 -0.18 -1.48 -11.92
C LEU A 130 0.02 -2.86 -11.29
N SER A 131 -1.08 -3.58 -11.04
CA SER A 131 -1.05 -4.95 -10.55
C SER A 131 -0.19 -5.86 -11.45
N GLN A 132 -0.44 -5.83 -12.74
CA GLN A 132 0.29 -6.64 -13.72
C GLN A 132 1.78 -6.27 -13.77
N LYS A 133 2.11 -4.96 -13.78
CA LYS A 133 3.50 -4.50 -13.84
C LYS A 133 4.28 -4.81 -12.56
N ILE A 134 3.65 -4.76 -11.40
CA ILE A 134 4.30 -5.18 -10.15
C ILE A 134 4.66 -6.66 -10.22
N ILE A 135 3.75 -7.52 -10.67
CA ILE A 135 4.00 -8.97 -10.80
C ILE A 135 5.12 -9.24 -11.80
N GLU A 136 5.08 -8.61 -12.99
CA GLU A 136 6.13 -8.75 -14.00
C GLU A 136 7.50 -8.31 -13.44
N ASN A 137 7.55 -7.21 -12.70
CA ASN A 137 8.79 -6.72 -12.10
C ASN A 137 9.28 -7.63 -10.96
N LEU A 138 8.37 -8.15 -10.12
CA LEU A 138 8.70 -9.14 -9.10
C LEU A 138 9.32 -10.39 -9.72
N GLN A 139 8.74 -10.93 -10.77
CA GLN A 139 9.28 -12.12 -11.48
C GLN A 139 10.68 -11.89 -12.07
N ARG A 140 11.04 -10.63 -12.36
CA ARG A 140 12.38 -10.27 -12.86
C ARG A 140 13.45 -10.23 -11.78
N ILE A 141 13.08 -9.75 -10.59
CA ILE A 141 14.04 -9.48 -9.49
C ILE A 141 13.97 -10.48 -8.34
N TYR A 142 12.91 -11.30 -8.30
CA TYR A 142 12.73 -12.31 -7.26
C TYR A 142 12.87 -13.73 -7.86
N ARG A 143 13.78 -14.51 -7.29
CA ARG A 143 14.16 -15.83 -7.83
C ARG A 143 13.19 -16.95 -7.51
N LYS A 144 12.44 -16.83 -6.41
CA LYS A 144 11.45 -17.85 -6.06
C LYS A 144 10.18 -17.58 -6.85
N ASP A 145 9.79 -18.51 -7.69
CA ASP A 145 8.48 -18.52 -8.29
C ASP A 145 7.43 -18.51 -7.16
N ASN A 146 6.40 -17.65 -7.29
CA ASN A 146 5.25 -17.62 -6.40
C ASN A 146 5.39 -16.88 -5.06
N LEU A 147 6.26 -15.85 -4.91
CA LEU A 147 6.16 -14.97 -3.74
C LEU A 147 4.79 -14.30 -3.67
N ILE A 148 4.37 -13.72 -4.79
CA ILE A 148 3.07 -13.07 -4.97
C ILE A 148 2.62 -13.42 -6.39
N SER A 149 1.48 -14.10 -6.49
CA SER A 149 0.95 -14.56 -7.78
C SER A 149 -0.12 -13.63 -8.34
N ILE A 150 -0.91 -13.01 -7.44
CA ILE A 150 -1.93 -12.03 -7.80
C ILE A 150 -1.85 -10.86 -6.84
N ILE A 151 -2.05 -9.66 -7.39
CA ILE A 151 -2.22 -8.43 -6.63
C ILE A 151 -3.56 -7.83 -7.04
N ASP A 152 -4.44 -7.66 -6.10
CA ASP A 152 -5.67 -6.89 -6.28
C ASP A 152 -5.52 -5.51 -5.66
N ILE A 153 -5.90 -4.48 -6.40
CA ILE A 153 -5.75 -3.09 -5.98
C ILE A 153 -7.14 -2.47 -5.89
N SER A 154 -7.58 -2.23 -4.66
CA SER A 154 -8.88 -1.61 -4.38
C SER A 154 -8.98 -0.17 -4.90
N GLU A 155 -10.18 0.41 -4.89
CA GLU A 155 -10.42 1.80 -5.28
C GLU A 155 -9.60 2.82 -4.47
N ASN A 156 -9.28 2.49 -3.24
CA ASN A 156 -8.46 3.31 -2.35
C ASN A 156 -6.96 2.94 -2.41
N PHE A 157 -6.50 2.28 -3.47
CA PHE A 157 -5.12 1.82 -3.64
C PHE A 157 -4.61 0.95 -2.47
N LYS A 158 -5.48 0.18 -1.86
CA LYS A 158 -5.08 -0.84 -0.91
C LYS A 158 -4.73 -2.12 -1.66
N PHE A 159 -3.59 -2.71 -1.33
CA PHE A 159 -3.08 -3.92 -1.96
C PHE A 159 -3.55 -5.14 -1.18
N ASP A 160 -4.24 -6.04 -1.85
CA ASP A 160 -4.53 -7.39 -1.39
C ASP A 160 -3.66 -8.35 -2.20
N LEU A 161 -2.79 -9.06 -1.50
CA LEU A 161 -1.77 -9.92 -2.10
C LEU A 161 -2.19 -11.37 -1.95
N PHE A 162 -1.96 -12.14 -3.00
CA PHE A 162 -2.28 -13.56 -3.02
C PHE A 162 -1.10 -14.38 -3.52
N GLN A 163 -0.86 -15.49 -2.85
CA GLN A 163 0.15 -16.47 -3.19
C GLN A 163 -0.52 -17.75 -3.65
N THR A 164 0.00 -18.36 -4.70
CA THR A 164 -0.43 -19.69 -5.15
C THR A 164 -0.06 -20.73 -4.10
N GLN A 165 -1.02 -21.54 -3.71
CA GLN A 165 -0.84 -22.66 -2.80
C GLN A 165 -1.67 -23.86 -3.27
N LEU A 166 -1.09 -25.05 -3.18
CA LEU A 166 -1.80 -26.30 -3.35
C LEU A 166 -2.54 -26.62 -2.05
N PHE A 167 -3.79 -26.95 -2.17
CA PHE A 167 -4.64 -27.38 -1.07
C PHE A 167 -5.22 -28.76 -1.38
N THR A 168 -5.20 -29.65 -0.41
CA THR A 168 -5.97 -30.89 -0.46
C THR A 168 -7.44 -30.61 -0.11
N MET A 169 -8.36 -31.42 -0.57
CA MET A 169 -9.79 -31.28 -0.23
C MET A 169 -10.02 -31.37 1.29
N ASN A 170 -9.24 -32.20 1.98
CA ASN A 170 -9.29 -32.29 3.44
C ASN A 170 -8.87 -30.97 4.13
N GLU A 171 -7.84 -30.30 3.63
CA GLU A 171 -7.43 -28.99 4.15
C GLU A 171 -8.51 -27.92 3.91
N LEU A 172 -9.16 -27.93 2.74
CA LEU A 172 -10.25 -27.02 2.43
C LEU A 172 -11.45 -27.24 3.36
N LYS A 173 -11.86 -28.50 3.58
CA LYS A 173 -12.91 -28.87 4.53
C LYS A 173 -12.57 -28.39 5.94
N SER A 174 -11.33 -28.61 6.38
CA SER A 174 -10.85 -28.18 7.70
C SER A 174 -10.81 -26.67 7.85
N LEU A 175 -10.39 -25.94 6.83
CA LEU A 175 -10.38 -24.48 6.82
C LEU A 175 -11.82 -23.93 6.93
N ILE A 176 -12.75 -24.44 6.13
CA ILE A 176 -14.15 -24.02 6.18
C ILE A 176 -14.76 -24.29 7.56
N ALA A 177 -14.48 -25.46 8.14
CA ALA A 177 -14.95 -25.81 9.48
C ALA A 177 -14.41 -24.87 10.57
N ASN A 178 -13.14 -24.41 10.43
CA ASN A 178 -12.48 -23.58 11.43
C ASN A 178 -12.85 -22.09 11.35
N ILE A 179 -12.94 -21.53 10.14
CA ILE A 179 -13.13 -20.07 9.95
C ILE A 179 -14.49 -19.71 9.35
N GLY A 180 -15.24 -20.70 8.89
CA GLY A 180 -16.52 -20.53 8.19
C GLY A 180 -16.38 -20.10 6.74
N ILE A 181 -17.39 -20.42 5.92
CA ILE A 181 -17.35 -20.19 4.47
C ILE A 181 -17.12 -18.73 4.09
N LYS A 182 -17.71 -17.77 4.77
CA LYS A 182 -17.56 -16.33 4.44
C LYS A 182 -16.13 -15.83 4.58
N GLU A 183 -15.46 -16.22 5.66
CA GLU A 183 -14.05 -15.84 5.87
C GLU A 183 -13.12 -16.64 4.96
N PHE A 184 -13.42 -17.91 4.72
CA PHE A 184 -12.70 -18.73 3.76
C PHE A 184 -12.70 -18.09 2.36
N LEU A 185 -13.84 -17.67 1.83
CA LEU A 185 -13.92 -17.01 0.52
C LEU A 185 -13.11 -15.71 0.45
N LYS A 186 -13.04 -14.96 1.54
CA LYS A 186 -12.18 -13.76 1.62
C LYS A 186 -10.68 -14.11 1.61
N VAL A 187 -10.32 -15.22 2.24
CA VAL A 187 -8.92 -15.69 2.31
C VAL A 187 -8.42 -16.16 0.96
N ILE A 188 -9.25 -16.84 0.17
CA ILE A 188 -8.85 -17.35 -1.14
C ILE A 188 -9.04 -16.34 -2.29
N GLY A 189 -9.90 -15.34 -2.12
CA GLY A 189 -10.17 -14.28 -3.10
C GLY A 189 -10.94 -14.73 -4.34
N ASP A 190 -11.36 -13.75 -5.13
CA ASP A 190 -12.29 -13.94 -6.25
C ASP A 190 -11.78 -14.90 -7.34
N GLU A 191 -10.49 -14.92 -7.64
CA GLU A 191 -9.95 -15.81 -8.69
C GLU A 191 -9.99 -17.27 -8.24
N SER A 192 -9.71 -17.55 -6.97
CA SER A 192 -9.87 -18.91 -6.44
C SER A 192 -11.33 -19.33 -6.38
N ILE A 193 -12.24 -18.40 -6.07
CA ILE A 193 -13.69 -18.67 -6.14
C ILE A 193 -14.07 -19.07 -7.55
N ARG A 194 -13.62 -18.33 -8.57
CA ARG A 194 -13.86 -18.69 -9.99
C ARG A 194 -13.25 -20.03 -10.37
N ARG A 195 -12.07 -20.38 -9.84
CA ARG A 195 -11.44 -21.69 -10.06
C ARG A 195 -12.26 -22.81 -9.43
N LEU A 196 -12.70 -22.64 -8.19
CA LEU A 196 -13.56 -23.62 -7.50
C LEU A 196 -14.90 -23.81 -8.22
N CYS A 197 -15.53 -22.70 -8.62
CA CYS A 197 -16.77 -22.76 -9.38
C CYS A 197 -16.58 -23.56 -10.70
N ARG A 198 -15.51 -23.35 -11.44
CA ARG A 198 -15.18 -24.11 -12.65
C ARG A 198 -14.87 -25.57 -12.34
N TYR A 199 -14.13 -25.82 -11.27
CA TYR A 199 -13.74 -27.18 -10.87
C TYR A 199 -14.95 -28.04 -10.50
N PHE A 200 -15.88 -27.50 -9.72
CA PHE A 200 -17.09 -28.19 -9.30
C PHE A 200 -18.30 -28.03 -10.25
N PHE A 201 -18.13 -27.31 -11.36
CA PHE A 201 -19.22 -27.02 -12.31
C PHE A 201 -20.43 -26.33 -11.67
N ILE A 202 -20.20 -25.39 -10.74
CA ILE A 202 -21.22 -24.60 -10.05
C ILE A 202 -21.23 -23.15 -10.53
N GLU A 203 -22.41 -22.52 -10.52
CA GLU A 203 -22.58 -21.14 -11.00
C GLU A 203 -22.46 -20.12 -9.88
N LYS A 204 -22.76 -20.48 -8.64
CA LYS A 204 -22.80 -19.56 -7.50
C LYS A 204 -21.77 -19.91 -6.46
N ALA A 205 -21.15 -18.85 -5.89
CA ALA A 205 -20.18 -19.00 -4.81
C ALA A 205 -20.77 -19.59 -3.53
N ASP A 206 -22.08 -19.43 -3.31
CA ASP A 206 -22.79 -19.97 -2.15
C ASP A 206 -22.81 -21.50 -2.15
N ASP A 207 -22.69 -22.14 -3.30
CA ASP A 207 -22.72 -23.59 -3.43
C ASP A 207 -21.34 -24.25 -3.22
N ILE A 208 -20.27 -23.45 -3.09
CA ILE A 208 -18.88 -23.94 -2.93
C ILE A 208 -18.74 -24.80 -1.66
N GLU A 209 -19.34 -24.38 -0.55
CA GLU A 209 -19.26 -25.11 0.72
C GLU A 209 -19.81 -26.53 0.57
N SER A 210 -21.00 -26.67 0.02
CA SER A 210 -21.63 -27.96 -0.18
C SER A 210 -20.86 -28.82 -1.20
N ALA A 211 -20.30 -28.22 -2.23
CA ALA A 211 -19.49 -28.92 -3.23
C ALA A 211 -18.17 -29.47 -2.64
N ILE A 212 -17.47 -28.68 -1.81
CA ILE A 212 -16.24 -29.12 -1.15
C ILE A 212 -16.55 -30.22 -0.11
N ILE A 213 -17.62 -30.07 0.69
CA ILE A 213 -17.99 -31.06 1.71
C ILE A 213 -18.41 -32.39 1.07
N SER A 214 -19.10 -32.35 -0.07
CA SER A 214 -19.57 -33.55 -0.78
C SER A 214 -18.50 -34.24 -1.64
N CYS A 215 -17.29 -33.69 -1.73
CA CYS A 215 -16.19 -34.33 -2.44
C CYS A 215 -15.68 -35.54 -1.66
N ASP A 216 -15.70 -36.73 -2.27
CA ASP A 216 -15.30 -37.98 -1.62
C ASP A 216 -13.76 -38.19 -1.61
N ASN A 217 -13.03 -37.50 -2.45
CA ASN A 217 -11.58 -37.62 -2.56
C ASN A 217 -10.84 -36.57 -1.73
N ASP A 218 -10.57 -36.88 -0.49
CA ASP A 218 -9.90 -35.97 0.46
C ASP A 218 -8.45 -35.61 0.09
N ASN A 219 -7.79 -36.45 -0.72
CA ASN A 219 -6.41 -36.27 -1.14
C ASN A 219 -6.28 -35.53 -2.49
N GLU A 220 -7.40 -35.15 -3.08
CA GLU A 220 -7.36 -34.41 -4.34
C GLU A 220 -6.84 -32.99 -4.09
N GLU A 221 -5.83 -32.63 -4.89
CA GLU A 221 -5.15 -31.34 -4.77
C GLU A 221 -5.73 -30.34 -5.77
N ILE A 222 -5.97 -29.15 -5.30
CA ILE A 222 -6.37 -28.00 -6.11
C ILE A 222 -5.45 -26.82 -5.84
N GLU A 223 -5.01 -26.18 -6.91
CA GLU A 223 -4.21 -24.97 -6.84
C GLU A 223 -5.12 -23.75 -6.66
N LEU A 224 -5.01 -23.08 -5.54
CA LEU A 224 -5.77 -21.87 -5.20
C LEU A 224 -4.83 -20.73 -4.81
N TYR A 225 -5.36 -19.53 -4.75
CA TYR A 225 -4.68 -18.35 -4.27
C TYR A 225 -5.08 -18.10 -2.82
N LYS A 226 -4.09 -17.98 -1.95
CA LYS A 226 -4.29 -17.64 -0.55
C LYS A 226 -3.84 -16.21 -0.30
N ARG A 227 -4.68 -15.45 0.35
CA ARG A 227 -4.37 -14.08 0.76
C ARG A 227 -3.23 -14.08 1.77
N ILE A 228 -2.25 -13.24 1.51
CA ILE A 228 -1.11 -13.01 2.39
C ILE A 228 -1.09 -11.54 2.85
N ASP A 229 -0.61 -11.31 4.07
CA ASP A 229 -0.37 -9.95 4.57
C ASP A 229 1.08 -9.55 4.26
N LEU A 230 1.29 -8.29 3.85
CA LEU A 230 2.62 -7.71 3.73
C LEU A 230 3.47 -7.89 5.00
N ASN A 231 2.82 -7.97 6.17
CA ASN A 231 3.51 -8.18 7.44
C ASN A 231 4.04 -9.61 7.62
N THR A 232 3.51 -10.59 6.88
CA THR A 232 4.01 -11.98 6.91
C THR A 232 5.26 -12.16 6.05
N LEU A 233 5.51 -11.24 5.11
CA LEU A 233 6.73 -11.23 4.33
C LEU A 233 7.93 -10.87 5.19
N SER A 234 9.07 -11.51 4.92
CA SER A 234 10.35 -11.12 5.50
C SER A 234 10.69 -9.67 5.16
N LYS A 235 11.59 -9.08 5.91
CA LYS A 235 12.01 -7.68 5.66
C LYS A 235 12.61 -7.49 4.27
N GLY A 236 13.35 -8.49 3.78
CA GLY A 236 13.93 -8.49 2.43
C GLY A 236 12.87 -8.61 1.34
N GLU A 237 11.94 -9.56 1.47
CA GLU A 237 10.84 -9.75 0.53
C GLU A 237 9.97 -8.49 0.42
N ARG A 238 9.69 -7.84 1.54
CA ARG A 238 8.95 -6.57 1.56
C ARG A 238 9.69 -5.47 0.82
N GLN A 239 11.02 -5.40 0.97
CA GLN A 239 11.83 -4.42 0.26
C GLN A 239 11.82 -4.69 -1.25
N ILE A 240 11.94 -5.94 -1.68
CA ILE A 240 11.83 -6.33 -3.09
C ILE A 240 10.46 -5.97 -3.66
N PHE A 241 9.38 -6.20 -2.91
CA PHE A 241 8.04 -5.77 -3.31
C PHE A 241 7.95 -4.26 -3.50
N ILE A 242 8.52 -3.47 -2.59
CA ILE A 242 8.55 -2.00 -2.70
C ILE A 242 9.35 -1.55 -3.94
N LEU A 243 10.47 -2.18 -4.24
CA LEU A 243 11.25 -1.87 -5.45
C LEU A 243 10.44 -2.18 -6.72
N ALA A 244 9.78 -3.34 -6.77
CA ALA A 244 8.92 -3.72 -7.89
C ALA A 244 7.74 -2.75 -8.08
N LEU A 245 7.16 -2.27 -6.98
CA LEU A 245 6.09 -1.26 -6.98
C LEU A 245 6.58 0.08 -7.55
N TYR A 246 7.72 0.61 -7.08
CA TYR A 246 8.27 1.84 -7.62
C TYR A 246 8.58 1.72 -9.11
N TRP A 247 9.15 0.60 -9.52
CA TRP A 247 9.43 0.33 -10.92
C TRP A 247 8.15 0.34 -11.77
N ALA A 248 7.11 -0.33 -11.32
CA ALA A 248 5.80 -0.34 -11.99
C ALA A 248 5.19 1.06 -12.09
N ILE A 249 5.25 1.87 -11.02
CA ILE A 249 4.75 3.25 -11.03
C ILE A 249 5.50 4.11 -12.06
N ILE A 250 6.83 4.02 -12.11
CA ILE A 250 7.64 4.78 -13.06
C ILE A 250 7.32 4.35 -14.50
N GLN A 251 7.20 3.04 -14.76
CA GLN A 251 6.84 2.52 -16.08
C GLN A 251 5.46 3.01 -16.55
N ILE A 252 4.46 2.99 -15.67
CA ILE A 252 3.09 3.42 -16.01
C ILE A 252 3.01 4.95 -16.18
N SER A 253 3.78 5.70 -15.40
CA SER A 253 3.77 7.16 -15.51
C SER A 253 4.21 7.66 -16.88
N GLY A 254 5.00 6.88 -17.62
CA GLY A 254 5.59 7.25 -18.90
C GLY A 254 6.52 8.47 -18.84
N LYS A 255 6.87 8.93 -17.64
CA LYS A 255 7.70 10.12 -17.41
C LYS A 255 9.14 9.73 -17.10
N HIS A 256 10.08 10.52 -17.56
CA HIS A 256 11.50 10.40 -17.18
C HIS A 256 11.70 10.99 -15.78
N ILE A 257 11.40 10.21 -14.74
CA ILE A 257 11.52 10.63 -13.35
C ILE A 257 12.87 10.13 -12.82
N PRO A 258 13.75 11.01 -12.32
CA PRO A 258 14.97 10.56 -11.65
C PRO A 258 14.62 9.68 -10.44
N PHE A 259 15.32 8.57 -10.28
CA PHE A 259 15.13 7.66 -9.16
C PHE A 259 16.33 7.75 -8.21
N VAL A 260 16.05 8.13 -6.97
CA VAL A 260 17.06 8.22 -5.91
C VAL A 260 16.78 7.13 -4.88
N ILE A 261 17.77 6.33 -4.58
CA ILE A 261 17.66 5.27 -3.59
C ILE A 261 18.84 5.32 -2.63
N ASP A 262 18.53 5.27 -1.35
CA ASP A 262 19.48 5.16 -0.27
C ASP A 262 19.48 3.73 0.27
N THR A 263 20.67 3.18 0.51
CA THR A 263 20.87 1.84 1.07
C THR A 263 20.06 0.75 0.34
N PRO A 264 20.27 0.57 -0.99
CA PRO A 264 19.41 -0.27 -1.83
C PRO A 264 19.41 -1.75 -1.45
N TYR A 265 20.49 -2.24 -0.86
CA TYR A 265 20.66 -3.66 -0.53
C TYR A 265 20.41 -4.01 0.93
N ALA A 266 20.00 -3.02 1.75
CA ALA A 266 19.69 -3.26 3.14
C ALA A 266 18.69 -4.41 3.28
N ARG A 267 19.04 -5.43 4.07
CA ARG A 267 18.20 -6.60 4.37
C ARG A 267 17.89 -7.53 3.17
N ILE A 268 18.54 -7.35 2.05
CA ILE A 268 18.41 -8.18 0.85
C ILE A 268 19.57 -9.17 0.83
N ASP A 269 19.28 -10.45 0.57
CA ASP A 269 20.29 -11.49 0.45
C ASP A 269 21.12 -11.36 -0.85
N ALA A 270 22.27 -12.03 -0.87
CA ALA A 270 23.25 -11.92 -1.95
C ALA A 270 22.66 -12.25 -3.34
N ASN A 271 21.80 -13.25 -3.42
CA ASN A 271 21.24 -13.67 -4.69
C ASN A 271 20.31 -12.62 -5.30
N HIS A 272 19.47 -12.01 -4.47
CA HIS A 272 18.57 -10.95 -4.92
C HIS A 272 19.31 -9.63 -5.21
N ARG A 273 20.45 -9.36 -4.53
CA ARG A 273 21.30 -8.19 -4.83
C ARG A 273 21.84 -8.24 -6.26
N GLU A 274 22.25 -9.42 -6.74
CA GLU A 274 22.70 -9.62 -8.11
C GLU A 274 21.60 -9.30 -9.13
N GLU A 275 20.38 -9.80 -8.90
CA GLU A 275 19.23 -9.54 -9.75
C GLU A 275 18.83 -8.05 -9.78
N ILE A 276 18.87 -7.39 -8.62
CA ILE A 276 18.62 -5.95 -8.51
C ILE A 276 19.69 -5.15 -9.24
N SER A 277 20.97 -5.52 -9.09
CA SER A 277 22.09 -4.86 -9.75
C SER A 277 22.00 -4.95 -11.27
N SER A 278 21.68 -6.14 -11.78
CA SER A 278 21.70 -6.42 -13.23
C SER A 278 20.40 -6.06 -13.94
N LYS A 279 19.25 -6.18 -13.27
CA LYS A 279 17.93 -6.05 -13.92
C LYS A 279 17.14 -4.82 -13.48
N PHE A 280 17.28 -4.38 -12.22
CA PHE A 280 16.47 -3.29 -11.70
C PHE A 280 17.12 -1.93 -11.96
N PHE A 281 18.34 -1.68 -11.48
CA PHE A 281 18.97 -0.37 -11.63
C PHE A 281 19.12 0.12 -13.06
N PRO A 282 19.52 -0.73 -14.04
CA PRO A 282 19.64 -0.26 -15.42
C PRO A 282 18.31 0.09 -16.09
N ASN A 283 17.18 -0.42 -15.54
CA ASN A 283 15.90 -0.38 -16.23
C ASN A 283 14.81 0.41 -15.51
N ILE A 284 15.04 0.86 -14.25
CA ILE A 284 13.99 1.55 -13.48
C ILE A 284 13.72 2.95 -14.00
N SER A 285 14.77 3.69 -14.36
CA SER A 285 14.67 5.07 -14.83
C SER A 285 15.83 5.43 -15.74
N SER A 286 15.67 6.52 -16.52
CA SER A 286 16.74 7.11 -17.33
C SER A 286 17.86 7.72 -16.49
N GLN A 287 17.60 8.08 -15.24
CA GLN A 287 18.59 8.58 -14.29
C GLN A 287 18.37 7.92 -12.93
N VAL A 288 19.39 7.22 -12.44
CA VAL A 288 19.38 6.57 -11.13
C VAL A 288 20.52 7.12 -10.29
N ILE A 289 20.21 7.52 -9.06
CA ILE A 289 21.20 7.97 -8.07
C ILE A 289 21.16 6.97 -6.92
N ILE A 290 22.26 6.28 -6.71
CA ILE A 290 22.40 5.28 -5.64
C ILE A 290 23.29 5.88 -4.56
N LEU A 291 22.77 5.94 -3.34
CA LEU A 291 23.53 6.29 -2.15
C LEU A 291 23.83 4.99 -1.39
N SER A 292 25.12 4.68 -1.22
CA SER A 292 25.53 3.40 -0.66
C SER A 292 26.85 3.52 0.09
N THR A 293 27.17 2.49 0.85
CA THR A 293 28.46 2.28 1.50
C THR A 293 29.27 1.22 0.75
N ASP A 294 30.57 1.11 1.08
CA ASP A 294 31.47 0.06 0.59
C ASP A 294 31.05 -1.36 1.01
N GLU A 295 30.41 -1.50 2.17
CA GLU A 295 29.87 -2.78 2.66
C GLU A 295 28.60 -3.19 1.89
N GLU A 296 27.87 -2.23 1.36
CA GLU A 296 26.60 -2.49 0.70
C GLU A 296 26.79 -2.82 -0.77
N ILE A 297 27.52 -1.99 -1.52
CA ILE A 297 27.94 -2.28 -2.89
C ILE A 297 29.41 -2.74 -2.85
N THR A 298 29.59 -4.04 -2.69
CA THR A 298 30.90 -4.68 -2.74
C THR A 298 31.50 -4.62 -4.15
N LYS A 299 32.77 -4.97 -4.28
CA LYS A 299 33.46 -4.97 -5.57
C LYS A 299 32.75 -5.80 -6.63
N ASP A 300 32.17 -6.94 -6.25
CA ASP A 300 31.46 -7.83 -7.18
C ASP A 300 30.19 -7.16 -7.73
N TYR A 301 29.38 -6.55 -6.87
CA TYR A 301 28.18 -5.83 -7.30
C TYR A 301 28.52 -4.55 -8.06
N TYR A 302 29.61 -3.87 -7.70
CA TYR A 302 30.11 -2.72 -8.43
C TYR A 302 30.47 -3.08 -9.88
N GLU A 303 31.19 -4.18 -10.12
CA GLU A 303 31.53 -4.61 -11.49
C GLU A 303 30.27 -4.93 -12.34
N ILE A 304 29.17 -5.41 -11.72
CA ILE A 304 27.90 -5.64 -12.42
C ILE A 304 27.26 -4.32 -12.88
N ILE A 305 27.25 -3.29 -12.02
CA ILE A 305 26.59 -2.02 -12.35
C ILE A 305 27.52 -1.05 -13.12
N LYS A 306 28.82 -1.26 -13.08
CA LYS A 306 29.84 -0.39 -13.69
C LYS A 306 29.57 0.00 -15.14
N PRO A 307 29.09 -0.88 -16.04
CA PRO A 307 28.74 -0.51 -17.41
C PRO A 307 27.67 0.59 -17.52
N TYR A 308 26.88 0.77 -16.48
CA TYR A 308 25.75 1.71 -16.41
C TYR A 308 26.09 2.97 -15.62
N ILE A 309 27.27 3.03 -14.95
CA ILE A 309 27.69 4.17 -14.14
C ILE A 309 28.19 5.29 -15.05
N SER A 310 27.53 6.44 -14.99
CA SER A 310 27.96 7.66 -15.69
C SER A 310 28.91 8.49 -14.83
N LYS A 311 28.66 8.58 -13.53
CA LYS A 311 29.47 9.36 -12.58
C LYS A 311 29.42 8.71 -11.20
N GLU A 312 30.53 8.83 -10.49
CA GLU A 312 30.70 8.35 -9.13
C GLU A 312 31.37 9.38 -8.26
N TYR A 313 30.92 9.46 -7.01
CA TYR A 313 31.40 10.43 -6.04
C TYR A 313 31.53 9.75 -4.68
N LEU A 314 32.69 9.95 -4.05
CA LEU A 314 32.95 9.52 -2.69
C LEU A 314 32.79 10.69 -1.72
N LEU A 315 31.95 10.53 -0.73
CA LEU A 315 31.74 11.47 0.36
C LEU A 315 32.66 11.08 1.52
N LYS A 316 33.60 11.93 1.88
CA LYS A 316 34.50 11.74 3.03
C LYS A 316 34.15 12.78 4.10
N ASN A 317 33.77 12.33 5.27
CA ASN A 317 33.54 13.20 6.42
C ASN A 317 34.80 13.29 7.27
N ASP A 318 35.30 14.50 7.48
CA ASP A 318 36.37 14.76 8.45
C ASP A 318 35.73 15.02 9.82
N GLN A 319 35.90 14.06 10.73
CA GLN A 319 35.33 14.13 12.08
C GLN A 319 35.92 15.29 12.89
N GLY A 320 37.15 15.77 12.58
CA GLY A 320 37.78 16.85 13.29
C GLY A 320 37.22 18.23 12.93
N GLU A 321 36.89 18.44 11.66
CA GLU A 321 36.39 19.73 11.15
C GLU A 321 34.86 19.75 10.93
N ASN A 322 34.18 18.66 11.17
CA ASN A 322 32.76 18.49 10.84
C ASN A 322 32.39 18.89 9.40
N LYS A 323 33.29 18.56 8.49
CA LYS A 323 33.25 18.95 7.08
C LYS A 323 33.23 17.72 6.18
N THR A 324 32.32 17.72 5.22
CA THR A 324 32.24 16.65 4.21
C THR A 324 32.89 17.14 2.92
N THR A 325 33.86 16.37 2.41
CA THR A 325 34.49 16.60 1.12
C THR A 325 34.00 15.61 0.08
N VAL A 326 33.84 16.07 -1.15
CA VAL A 326 33.38 15.24 -2.28
C VAL A 326 34.58 15.02 -3.23
N THR A 327 34.88 13.76 -3.47
CA THR A 327 35.93 13.35 -4.43
C THR A 327 35.32 12.48 -5.53
N LYS A 328 35.90 12.51 -6.73
CA LYS A 328 35.52 11.58 -7.81
C LYS A 328 36.01 10.17 -7.49
N GLY A 329 35.24 9.17 -7.78
CA GLY A 329 35.55 7.76 -7.57
C GLY A 329 34.65 7.10 -6.56
N TYR A 330 34.82 5.79 -6.38
CA TYR A 330 34.16 4.96 -5.40
C TYR A 330 35.21 4.46 -4.37
N PHE A 331 34.83 3.56 -3.48
CA PHE A 331 35.71 3.07 -2.39
C PHE A 331 36.87 2.19 -2.89
N PHE A 332 36.81 1.67 -4.13
CA PHE A 332 37.85 0.82 -4.72
C PHE A 332 38.42 1.45 -6.01
#